data_28c058e67f5d00da23fc678b7e4cdf35
#
_entry.id   28c058e67f5d00da23fc678b7e4cdf35
#
_cell.length_a   1.000
_cell.length_b   1.000
_cell.length_c   1.000
_cell.angle_alpha   90.00
_cell.angle_beta   90.00
_cell.angle_gamma   90.00
#
_symmetry.space_group_name_H-M   'P 1'
#
loop_
_entity.id
_entity.type
_entity.pdbx_description
1 polymer ?
#
loop_
_entity_poly.entity_id
_entity_poly.type
_entity_poly.pdbx_seq_one_letter_code
_entity_poly.pdbx_strand_id
1 'polypeptide(L)'
;QLDTVFSRMERPLLLKLYLDDRPVCEELECFITALGELSDKLKVQIADRAASSDTAPCVQICWEDGIQTGLAFHGIPSGHEFTSFVLGLYNAAGPGQILEEPVRQQIAAITKKTDMKILVTLSCTMCPDLVVAAQRIAAENPNVSAHVYDIRHFEKLKAKFNVMSVPCLVINDEEVSFGKKNIQQVLDIILKG
;
A
#
# COMPACT_ATOMS: atom_id res chain seq x y z
N GLN A 1 19.87 1.84 8.03
CA GLN A 1 19.13 1.08 6.99
C GLN A 1 18.09 1.94 6.28
N LEU A 2 17.25 2.73 7.00
CA LEU A 2 16.26 3.62 6.38
C LEU A 2 16.92 4.70 5.53
N ASP A 3 17.96 5.33 6.05
CA ASP A 3 18.74 6.36 5.32
C ASP A 3 19.26 5.84 3.97
N THR A 4 19.68 4.57 3.93
CA THR A 4 20.15 3.94 2.70
C THR A 4 19.03 3.78 1.67
N VAL A 5 17.81 3.41 2.12
CA VAL A 5 16.66 3.27 1.23
C VAL A 5 16.23 4.65 0.71
N PHE A 6 16.06 5.61 1.60
CA PHE A 6 15.59 6.95 1.24
C PHE A 6 16.59 7.72 0.37
N SER A 7 17.89 7.54 0.60
CA SER A 7 18.92 8.17 -0.26
C SER A 7 18.90 7.66 -1.71
N ARG A 8 18.42 6.44 -1.93
CA ARG A 8 18.32 5.83 -3.26
C ARG A 8 17.04 6.21 -4.01
N MET A 9 16.06 6.79 -3.33
CA MET A 9 14.81 7.21 -3.98
C MET A 9 15.09 8.29 -5.03
N GLU A 10 14.52 8.11 -6.23
CA GLU A 10 14.74 9.02 -7.37
C GLU A 10 13.82 10.24 -7.35
N ARG A 11 12.60 10.06 -6.84
CA ARG A 11 11.58 11.11 -6.82
C ARG A 11 11.09 11.38 -5.40
N PRO A 12 10.83 12.64 -5.03
CA PRO A 12 10.16 12.94 -3.78
C PRO A 12 8.72 12.45 -3.77
N LEU A 13 8.24 12.07 -2.60
CA LEU A 13 6.87 11.61 -2.37
C LEU A 13 6.15 12.55 -1.41
N LEU A 14 4.84 12.64 -1.59
CA LEU A 14 3.91 13.28 -0.68
C LEU A 14 3.11 12.19 0.05
N LEU A 15 3.25 12.12 1.36
CA LEU A 15 2.49 11.24 2.23
C LEU A 15 1.25 11.99 2.70
N LYS A 16 0.11 11.73 2.09
CA LYS A 16 -1.14 12.40 2.38
C LYS A 16 -1.94 11.63 3.41
N LEU A 17 -2.19 12.26 4.55
CA LEU A 17 -2.89 11.68 5.68
C LEU A 17 -4.37 12.00 5.66
N TYR A 18 -5.19 10.96 5.80
CA TYR A 18 -6.64 11.06 6.00
C TYR A 18 -6.94 10.64 7.44
N LEU A 19 -7.35 11.59 8.25
CA LEU A 19 -7.48 11.46 9.70
C LEU A 19 -8.89 11.82 10.15
N ASP A 20 -9.36 11.15 11.20
CA ASP A 20 -10.56 11.47 11.95
C ASP A 20 -10.24 11.65 13.44
N ASP A 21 -11.27 11.67 14.32
CA ASP A 21 -11.09 11.94 15.73
C ASP A 21 -10.70 10.69 16.57
N ARG A 22 -10.48 9.53 15.94
CA ARG A 22 -10.08 8.32 16.66
C ARG A 22 -8.62 8.37 17.09
N PRO A 23 -8.26 7.76 18.24
CA PRO A 23 -6.87 7.71 18.71
C PRO A 23 -5.88 7.13 17.70
N VAL A 24 -6.30 6.14 16.91
CA VAL A 24 -5.46 5.56 15.85
C VAL A 24 -5.00 6.59 14.82
N CYS A 25 -5.80 7.61 14.57
CA CYS A 25 -5.44 8.69 13.65
C CYS A 25 -4.36 9.61 14.21
N GLU A 26 -4.39 9.89 15.51
CA GLU A 26 -3.31 10.63 16.19
C GLU A 26 -1.99 9.85 16.15
N GLU A 27 -2.06 8.55 16.40
CA GLU A 27 -0.89 7.67 16.31
C GLU A 27 -0.33 7.60 14.88
N LEU A 28 -1.20 7.52 13.88
CA LEU A 28 -0.80 7.54 12.46
C LEU A 28 -0.10 8.86 12.11
N GLU A 29 -0.65 9.98 12.52
CA GLU A 29 -0.06 11.30 12.28
C GLU A 29 1.33 11.40 12.90
N CYS A 30 1.48 11.01 14.16
CA CYS A 30 2.78 10.98 14.83
C CYS A 30 3.78 10.07 14.11
N PHE A 31 3.35 8.87 13.72
CA PHE A 31 4.20 7.89 13.05
C PHE A 31 4.70 8.39 11.68
N ILE A 32 3.81 8.91 10.86
CA ILE A 32 4.16 9.37 9.50
C ILE A 32 4.95 10.69 9.56
N THR A 33 4.64 11.58 10.48
CA THR A 33 5.42 12.81 10.68
C THR A 33 6.86 12.48 11.06
N ALA A 34 7.07 11.57 12.02
CA ALA A 34 8.40 11.12 12.41
C ALA A 34 9.14 10.44 11.24
N LEU A 35 8.44 9.66 10.41
CA LEU A 35 9.03 9.06 9.22
C LEU A 35 9.46 10.13 8.19
N GLY A 36 8.63 11.15 7.99
CA GLY A 36 8.91 12.27 7.09
C GLY A 36 10.13 13.09 7.47
N GLU A 37 10.43 13.19 8.77
CA GLU A 37 11.62 13.88 9.27
C GLU A 37 12.93 13.17 8.93
N LEU A 38 12.87 11.89 8.55
CA LEU A 38 14.06 11.11 8.20
C LEU A 38 14.61 11.41 6.79
N SER A 39 13.85 12.09 5.94
CA SER A 39 14.29 12.39 4.57
C SER A 39 13.55 13.61 4.01
N ASP A 40 14.29 14.49 3.36
CA ASP A 40 13.73 15.63 2.62
C ASP A 40 12.92 15.20 1.36
N LYS A 41 13.04 13.94 0.97
CA LYS A 41 12.23 13.33 -0.11
C LYS A 41 10.85 12.86 0.34
N LEU A 42 10.56 12.91 1.63
CA LEU A 42 9.25 12.54 2.19
C LEU A 42 8.57 13.78 2.75
N LYS A 43 7.56 14.27 2.05
CA LYS A 43 6.72 15.39 2.52
C LYS A 43 5.44 14.83 3.10
N VAL A 44 4.93 15.46 4.17
CA VAL A 44 3.69 15.04 4.83
C VAL A 44 2.66 16.15 4.70
N GLN A 45 1.44 15.79 4.32
CA GLN A 45 0.30 16.69 4.22
C GLN A 45 -0.94 16.05 4.83
N ILE A 46 -1.68 16.80 5.62
CA ILE A 46 -2.96 16.38 6.18
C ILE A 46 -4.07 16.82 5.24
N ALA A 47 -4.92 15.88 4.82
CA ALA A 47 -6.08 16.15 3.99
C ALA A 47 -7.20 16.84 4.80
N ASP A 48 -8.10 17.53 4.11
CA ASP A 48 -9.28 18.10 4.73
C ASP A 48 -10.14 17.01 5.38
N ARG A 49 -10.72 17.32 6.55
CA ARG A 49 -11.57 16.37 7.30
C ARG A 49 -12.77 15.87 6.50
N ALA A 50 -13.34 16.70 5.64
CA ALA A 50 -14.45 16.31 4.78
C ALA A 50 -14.09 15.19 3.79
N ALA A 51 -12.82 15.13 3.37
CA ALA A 51 -12.30 14.08 2.49
C ALA A 51 -11.93 12.79 3.24
N SER A 52 -11.93 12.82 4.57
CA SER A 52 -11.42 11.72 5.41
C SER A 52 -12.50 10.76 5.91
N SER A 53 -13.79 11.06 5.75
CA SER A 53 -14.90 10.38 6.44
C SER A 53 -14.98 8.86 6.25
N ASP A 54 -14.61 8.36 5.07
CA ASP A 54 -14.66 6.91 4.76
C ASP A 54 -13.26 6.31 4.50
N THR A 55 -12.24 7.15 4.49
CA THR A 55 -10.87 6.75 4.13
C THR A 55 -9.97 6.58 5.36
N ALA A 56 -10.21 7.38 6.39
CA ALA A 56 -9.40 7.40 7.62
C ALA A 56 -9.51 6.07 8.41
N PRO A 57 -8.45 5.65 9.10
CA PRO A 57 -7.08 6.18 9.06
C PRO A 57 -6.34 5.74 7.80
N CYS A 58 -5.73 6.66 7.08
CA CYS A 58 -5.03 6.31 5.84
C CYS A 58 -3.82 7.22 5.59
N VAL A 59 -2.73 6.64 5.15
CA VAL A 59 -1.64 7.34 4.47
C VAL A 59 -1.65 6.94 3.00
N GLN A 60 -1.91 7.93 2.13
CA GLN A 60 -1.85 7.75 0.69
C GLN A 60 -0.52 8.23 0.16
N ILE A 61 0.14 7.41 -0.65
CA ILE A 61 1.42 7.73 -1.26
C ILE A 61 1.14 8.43 -2.58
N CYS A 62 1.56 9.69 -2.67
CA CYS A 62 1.42 10.53 -3.85
C CYS A 62 2.78 10.98 -4.37
N TRP A 63 2.84 11.37 -5.63
CA TRP A 63 3.94 12.16 -6.16
C TRP A 63 3.92 13.57 -5.52
N GLU A 64 5.01 14.30 -5.64
CA GLU A 64 5.13 15.66 -5.08
C GLU A 64 4.05 16.62 -5.59
N ASP A 65 3.56 16.43 -6.81
CA ASP A 65 2.46 17.19 -7.43
C ASP A 65 1.06 16.82 -6.91
N GLY A 66 0.97 15.82 -6.03
CA GLY A 66 -0.29 15.34 -5.44
C GLY A 66 -0.97 14.23 -6.23
N ILE A 67 -0.43 13.83 -7.38
CA ILE A 67 -0.96 12.69 -8.14
C ILE A 67 -0.70 11.39 -7.38
N GLN A 68 -1.74 10.56 -7.26
CA GLN A 68 -1.68 9.30 -6.54
C GLN A 68 -0.80 8.28 -7.28
N THR A 69 0.07 7.60 -6.54
CA THR A 69 0.90 6.50 -7.08
C THR A 69 0.15 5.18 -7.24
N GLY A 70 -1.06 5.09 -6.68
CA GLY A 70 -1.82 3.85 -6.58
C GLY A 70 -1.58 3.08 -5.28
N LEU A 71 -0.65 3.52 -4.43
CA LEU A 71 -0.34 2.88 -3.15
C LEU A 71 -0.93 3.66 -1.97
N ALA A 72 -1.51 2.93 -1.03
CA ALA A 72 -1.99 3.49 0.24
C ALA A 72 -1.94 2.44 1.35
N PHE A 73 -1.81 2.90 2.59
CA PHE A 73 -1.93 2.06 3.77
C PHE A 73 -3.02 2.63 4.69
N HIS A 74 -4.02 1.81 4.96
CA HIS A 74 -5.15 2.14 5.83
C HIS A 74 -4.92 1.55 7.22
N GLY A 75 -4.44 2.36 8.12
CA GLY A 75 -3.96 2.03 9.45
C GLY A 75 -2.55 2.58 9.68
N ILE A 76 -1.87 2.12 10.71
CA ILE A 76 -0.49 2.50 11.02
C ILE A 76 0.44 1.44 10.40
N PRO A 77 1.32 1.80 9.45
CA PRO A 77 2.22 0.84 8.80
C PRO A 77 3.40 0.47 9.70
N SER A 78 3.10 -0.23 10.79
CA SER A 78 4.05 -0.67 11.81
C SER A 78 4.07 -2.20 11.94
N GLY A 79 4.74 -2.72 12.98
CA GLY A 79 4.86 -4.16 13.19
C GLY A 79 5.50 -4.86 11.98
N HIS A 80 4.93 -5.98 11.56
CA HIS A 80 5.44 -6.73 10.41
C HIS A 80 5.26 -6.01 9.07
N GLU A 81 4.39 -4.98 9.00
CA GLU A 81 4.17 -4.20 7.78
C GLU A 81 5.06 -2.95 7.65
N PHE A 82 5.94 -2.68 8.62
CA PHE A 82 6.83 -1.53 8.52
C PHE A 82 7.80 -1.65 7.33
N THR A 83 8.47 -2.77 7.20
CA THR A 83 9.41 -3.00 6.07
C THR A 83 8.69 -3.02 4.73
N SER A 84 7.53 -3.67 4.64
CA SER A 84 6.75 -3.69 3.40
C SER A 84 6.29 -2.30 2.99
N PHE A 85 5.91 -1.46 3.95
CA PHE A 85 5.55 -0.07 3.68
C PHE A 85 6.75 0.75 3.16
N VAL A 86 7.92 0.62 3.78
CA VAL A 86 9.14 1.29 3.32
C VAL A 86 9.55 0.85 1.91
N LEU A 87 9.42 -0.45 1.62
CA LEU A 87 9.62 -0.97 0.25
C LEU A 87 8.60 -0.40 -0.73
N GLY A 88 7.36 -0.20 -0.31
CA GLY A 88 6.34 0.48 -1.11
C GLY A 88 6.73 1.91 -1.47
N LEU A 89 7.27 2.68 -0.53
CA LEU A 89 7.81 4.01 -0.79
C LEU A 89 8.95 3.97 -1.82
N TYR A 90 9.88 3.04 -1.65
CA TYR A 90 11.00 2.86 -2.56
C TYR A 90 10.53 2.46 -3.98
N ASN A 91 9.56 1.58 -4.08
CA ASN A 91 8.98 1.16 -5.35
C ASN A 91 8.24 2.31 -6.05
N ALA A 92 7.52 3.12 -5.29
CA ALA A 92 6.81 4.28 -5.83
C ALA A 92 7.76 5.39 -6.29
N ALA A 93 8.79 5.69 -5.49
CA ALA A 93 9.74 6.76 -5.79
C ALA A 93 10.74 6.37 -6.89
N GLY A 94 10.95 5.07 -7.11
CA GLY A 94 12.00 4.56 -7.98
C GLY A 94 13.41 4.60 -7.35
N PRO A 95 14.31 3.78 -7.85
CA PRO A 95 14.16 2.88 -9.02
C PRO A 95 13.29 1.65 -8.72
N GLY A 96 13.00 1.38 -7.44
CA GLY A 96 12.24 0.23 -7.00
C GLY A 96 13.04 -1.08 -6.98
N GLN A 97 12.39 -2.11 -6.47
CA GLN A 97 12.95 -3.45 -6.45
C GLN A 97 13.11 -3.98 -7.86
N ILE A 98 14.19 -4.72 -8.11
CA ILE A 98 14.49 -5.30 -9.42
C ILE A 98 13.36 -6.28 -9.81
N LEU A 99 12.92 -6.15 -11.06
CA LEU A 99 11.98 -7.09 -11.70
C LEU A 99 12.67 -7.86 -12.80
N GLU A 100 12.44 -9.14 -12.83
CA GLU A 100 12.83 -9.96 -13.98
C GLU A 100 12.01 -9.55 -15.21
N GLU A 101 12.61 -9.59 -16.38
CA GLU A 101 11.99 -9.13 -17.63
C GLU A 101 10.64 -9.81 -17.94
N PRO A 102 10.47 -11.14 -17.77
CA PRO A 102 9.17 -11.78 -17.97
C PRO A 102 8.07 -11.24 -17.05
N VAL A 103 8.40 -10.95 -15.80
CA VAL A 103 7.46 -10.36 -14.81
C VAL A 103 7.10 -8.94 -15.22
N ARG A 104 8.07 -8.12 -15.62
CA ARG A 104 7.86 -6.76 -16.11
C ARG A 104 6.90 -6.74 -17.30
N GLN A 105 7.07 -7.65 -18.25
CA GLN A 105 6.20 -7.77 -19.41
C GLN A 105 4.78 -8.16 -19.04
N GLN A 106 4.59 -9.06 -18.08
CA GLN A 106 3.27 -9.44 -17.58
C GLN A 106 2.57 -8.25 -16.89
N ILE A 107 3.30 -7.48 -16.09
CA ILE A 107 2.77 -6.27 -15.46
C ILE A 107 2.34 -5.26 -16.54
N ALA A 108 3.16 -5.03 -17.54
CA ALA A 108 2.85 -4.12 -18.65
C ALA A 108 1.63 -4.57 -19.49
N ALA A 109 1.32 -5.86 -19.49
CA ALA A 109 0.16 -6.41 -20.18
C ALA A 109 -1.18 -6.13 -19.48
N ILE A 110 -1.17 -5.63 -18.25
CA ILE A 110 -2.39 -5.25 -17.53
C ILE A 110 -2.92 -3.93 -18.10
N THR A 111 -3.97 -4.01 -18.91
CA THR A 111 -4.59 -2.85 -19.58
C THR A 111 -5.88 -2.41 -18.92
N LYS A 112 -6.51 -3.29 -18.15
CA LYS A 112 -7.75 -2.99 -17.41
C LYS A 112 -7.41 -2.38 -16.04
N LYS A 113 -8.30 -1.49 -15.58
CA LYS A 113 -8.20 -0.98 -14.22
C LYS A 113 -8.32 -2.12 -13.21
N THR A 114 -7.33 -2.22 -12.32
CA THR A 114 -7.21 -3.30 -11.36
C THR A 114 -6.98 -2.70 -9.97
N ASP A 115 -8.00 -2.76 -9.14
CA ASP A 115 -7.93 -2.29 -7.77
C ASP A 115 -7.71 -3.46 -6.82
N MET A 116 -6.57 -3.50 -6.15
CA MET A 116 -6.25 -4.51 -5.15
C MET A 116 -6.44 -3.96 -3.74
N LYS A 117 -7.18 -4.69 -2.91
CA LYS A 117 -7.22 -4.51 -1.46
C LYS A 117 -6.49 -5.68 -0.81
N ILE A 118 -5.53 -5.36 0.03
CA ILE A 118 -4.75 -6.36 0.77
C ILE A 118 -5.10 -6.21 2.25
N LEU A 119 -5.82 -7.18 2.78
CA LEU A 119 -6.31 -7.15 4.16
C LEU A 119 -5.34 -7.90 5.06
N VAL A 120 -4.82 -7.22 6.07
CA VAL A 120 -3.73 -7.70 6.92
C VAL A 120 -4.02 -7.44 8.40
N THR A 121 -3.19 -8.03 9.25
CA THR A 121 -2.98 -7.59 10.63
C THR A 121 -1.49 -7.35 10.86
N LEU A 122 -1.14 -6.44 11.76
CA LEU A 122 0.26 -6.07 11.98
C LEU A 122 1.09 -7.18 12.65
N SER A 123 0.44 -8.17 13.26
CA SER A 123 1.09 -9.36 13.86
C SER A 123 1.24 -10.53 12.90
N CYS A 124 0.71 -10.43 11.69
CA CYS A 124 0.76 -11.48 10.68
C CYS A 124 2.14 -11.56 10.03
N THR A 125 2.82 -12.68 10.18
CA THR A 125 4.16 -12.90 9.61
C THR A 125 4.15 -13.22 8.12
N MET A 126 3.01 -13.67 7.58
CA MET A 126 2.84 -14.07 6.18
C MET A 126 2.28 -12.95 5.29
N CYS A 127 1.75 -11.89 5.89
CA CYS A 127 1.13 -10.79 5.17
C CYS A 127 2.12 -9.96 4.34
N PRO A 128 3.34 -9.65 4.82
CA PRO A 128 4.27 -8.77 4.11
C PRO A 128 4.62 -9.24 2.68
N ASP A 129 4.71 -10.53 2.44
CA ASP A 129 5.05 -11.04 1.11
C ASP A 129 4.00 -10.67 0.06
N LEU A 130 2.71 -10.82 0.40
CA LEU A 130 1.62 -10.40 -0.47
C LEU A 130 1.58 -8.88 -0.65
N VAL A 131 1.79 -8.13 0.44
CA VAL A 131 1.82 -6.67 0.40
C VAL A 131 2.91 -6.17 -0.55
N VAL A 132 4.13 -6.67 -0.40
CA VAL A 132 5.26 -6.29 -1.26
C VAL A 132 4.98 -6.63 -2.73
N ALA A 133 4.46 -7.83 -3.01
CA ALA A 133 4.12 -8.25 -4.36
C ALA A 133 3.08 -7.32 -5.01
N ALA A 134 1.98 -7.04 -4.31
CA ALA A 134 0.91 -6.17 -4.80
C ALA A 134 1.39 -4.73 -5.02
N GLN A 135 2.13 -4.16 -4.07
CA GLN A 135 2.70 -2.82 -4.18
C GLN A 135 3.68 -2.71 -5.35
N ARG A 136 4.50 -3.74 -5.57
CA ARG A 136 5.46 -3.72 -6.69
C ARG A 136 4.76 -3.69 -8.04
N ILE A 137 3.69 -4.44 -8.21
CA ILE A 137 2.86 -4.42 -9.43
C ILE A 137 2.22 -3.03 -9.63
N ALA A 138 1.59 -2.49 -8.59
CA ALA A 138 0.92 -1.20 -8.66
C ALA A 138 1.90 -0.05 -8.96
N ALA A 139 3.09 -0.06 -8.37
CA ALA A 139 4.11 0.95 -8.63
C ALA A 139 4.62 0.93 -10.08
N GLU A 140 4.57 -0.21 -10.75
CA GLU A 140 5.06 -0.37 -12.13
C GLU A 140 3.98 -0.07 -13.19
N ASN A 141 2.69 -0.20 -12.85
CA ASN A 141 1.59 -0.02 -13.81
C ASN A 141 0.52 0.94 -13.28
N PRO A 142 0.27 2.08 -13.94
CA PRO A 142 -0.71 3.07 -13.49
C PRO A 142 -2.17 2.60 -13.54
N ASN A 143 -2.49 1.49 -14.20
CA ASN A 143 -3.82 0.89 -14.19
C ASN A 143 -4.08 0.10 -12.89
N VAL A 144 -3.06 -0.13 -12.07
CA VAL A 144 -3.14 -0.96 -10.87
C VAL A 144 -3.02 -0.10 -9.61
N SER A 145 -3.89 -0.34 -8.64
CA SER A 145 -3.75 0.19 -7.29
C SER A 145 -3.60 -0.93 -6.26
N ALA A 146 -2.86 -0.66 -5.19
CA ALA A 146 -2.67 -1.57 -4.07
C ALA A 146 -2.90 -0.80 -2.76
N HIS A 147 -4.05 -1.03 -2.15
CA HIS A 147 -4.44 -0.46 -0.87
C HIS A 147 -4.36 -1.54 0.21
N VAL A 148 -3.50 -1.33 1.19
CA VAL A 148 -3.35 -2.23 2.35
C VAL A 148 -4.26 -1.76 3.47
N TYR A 149 -4.97 -2.68 4.11
CA TYR A 149 -5.88 -2.40 5.22
C TYR A 149 -5.54 -3.23 6.45
N ASP A 150 -5.27 -2.56 7.56
CA ASP A 150 -5.27 -3.23 8.86
C ASP A 150 -6.73 -3.48 9.28
N ILE A 151 -7.18 -4.70 9.15
CA ILE A 151 -8.61 -5.06 9.33
C ILE A 151 -9.14 -4.76 10.72
N ARG A 152 -8.27 -4.53 11.72
CA ARG A 152 -8.70 -4.15 13.07
C ARG A 152 -9.42 -2.80 13.10
N HIS A 153 -9.19 -1.96 12.10
CA HIS A 153 -9.81 -0.64 11.97
C HIS A 153 -10.91 -0.58 10.91
N PHE A 154 -11.21 -1.70 10.22
CA PHE A 154 -12.12 -1.75 9.07
C PHE A 154 -13.08 -2.94 9.16
N GLU A 155 -13.89 -2.99 10.23
CA GLU A 155 -14.85 -4.08 10.48
C GLU A 155 -15.87 -4.26 9.35
N LYS A 156 -16.34 -3.16 8.76
CA LYS A 156 -17.28 -3.23 7.63
C LYS A 156 -16.66 -3.92 6.42
N LEU A 157 -15.39 -3.65 6.15
CA LEU A 157 -14.65 -4.26 5.04
C LEU A 157 -14.43 -5.75 5.29
N LYS A 158 -14.07 -6.11 6.52
CA LYS A 158 -13.93 -7.48 6.97
C LYS A 158 -15.24 -8.28 6.77
N ALA A 159 -16.36 -7.69 7.15
CA ALA A 159 -17.68 -8.31 6.98
C ALA A 159 -18.08 -8.40 5.50
N LYS A 160 -17.88 -7.34 4.72
CA LYS A 160 -18.21 -7.29 3.29
C LYS A 160 -17.59 -8.45 2.50
N PHE A 161 -16.34 -8.76 2.76
CA PHE A 161 -15.61 -9.80 2.03
C PHE A 161 -15.52 -11.12 2.80
N ASN A 162 -16.23 -11.26 3.92
CA ASN A 162 -16.20 -12.45 4.77
C ASN A 162 -14.76 -12.92 5.05
N VAL A 163 -13.93 -12.01 5.54
CA VAL A 163 -12.50 -12.27 5.75
C VAL A 163 -12.32 -13.23 6.92
N MET A 164 -11.96 -14.47 6.62
CA MET A 164 -11.77 -15.55 7.59
C MET A 164 -10.33 -15.66 8.08
N SER A 165 -9.38 -15.23 7.28
CA SER A 165 -7.95 -15.26 7.59
C SER A 165 -7.19 -14.19 6.84
N VAL A 166 -5.99 -13.86 7.31
CA VAL A 166 -5.06 -12.92 6.66
C VAL A 166 -3.77 -13.63 6.27
N PRO A 167 -3.10 -13.21 5.21
CA PRO A 167 -3.48 -12.14 4.29
C PRO A 167 -4.66 -12.51 3.40
N CYS A 168 -5.45 -11.51 3.04
CA CYS A 168 -6.56 -11.65 2.11
C CYS A 168 -6.39 -10.64 0.98
N LEU A 169 -6.44 -11.12 -0.26
CA LEU A 169 -6.40 -10.29 -1.47
C LEU A 169 -7.78 -10.19 -2.07
N VAL A 170 -8.23 -8.96 -2.30
CA VAL A 170 -9.50 -8.67 -3.00
C VAL A 170 -9.19 -7.86 -4.25
N ILE A 171 -9.59 -8.34 -5.41
CA ILE A 171 -9.41 -7.68 -6.69
C ILE A 171 -10.76 -7.17 -7.20
N ASN A 172 -10.84 -5.88 -7.49
CA ASN A 172 -12.02 -5.19 -8.04
C ASN A 172 -13.30 -5.43 -7.24
N ASP A 173 -13.18 -5.61 -5.92
CA ASP A 173 -14.29 -5.93 -5.01
C ASP A 173 -15.07 -7.21 -5.35
N GLU A 174 -14.56 -8.03 -6.24
CA GLU A 174 -15.24 -9.25 -6.75
C GLU A 174 -14.48 -10.53 -6.41
N GLU A 175 -13.19 -10.58 -6.71
CA GLU A 175 -12.38 -11.79 -6.51
C GLU A 175 -11.65 -11.75 -5.17
N VAL A 176 -11.94 -12.73 -4.32
CA VAL A 176 -11.36 -12.86 -2.97
C VAL A 176 -10.50 -14.11 -2.91
N SER A 177 -9.26 -13.97 -2.46
CA SER A 177 -8.35 -15.09 -2.23
C SER A 177 -7.55 -14.92 -0.94
N PHE A 178 -7.22 -16.03 -0.31
CA PHE A 178 -6.53 -16.07 0.98
C PHE A 178 -5.13 -16.65 0.86
N GLY A 179 -4.28 -16.25 1.79
CA GLY A 179 -2.96 -16.83 1.97
C GLY A 179 -1.84 -16.05 1.28
N LYS A 180 -0.63 -16.41 1.68
CA LYS A 180 0.61 -15.87 1.15
C LYS A 180 0.70 -16.05 -0.37
N LYS A 181 1.14 -15.02 -1.09
CA LYS A 181 1.35 -15.06 -2.54
C LYS A 181 2.62 -14.29 -2.90
N ASN A 182 3.35 -14.82 -3.86
CA ASN A 182 4.44 -14.11 -4.53
C ASN A 182 3.88 -13.28 -5.71
N ILE A 183 4.74 -12.50 -6.33
CA ILE A 183 4.34 -11.61 -7.44
C ILE A 183 3.72 -12.37 -8.63
N GLN A 184 4.27 -13.55 -8.97
CA GLN A 184 3.76 -14.36 -10.07
C GLN A 184 2.35 -14.88 -9.78
N GLN A 185 2.10 -15.31 -8.55
CA GLN A 185 0.77 -15.79 -8.13
C GLN A 185 -0.27 -14.67 -8.17
N VAL A 186 0.11 -13.45 -7.79
CA VAL A 186 -0.80 -12.28 -7.90
C VAL A 186 -1.08 -11.96 -9.37
N LEU A 187 -0.06 -11.95 -10.23
CA LEU A 187 -0.21 -11.74 -11.67
C LEU A 187 -1.09 -12.80 -12.33
N ASP A 188 -0.95 -14.06 -11.93
CA ASP A 188 -1.77 -15.16 -12.46
C ASP A 188 -3.27 -14.93 -12.18
N ILE A 189 -3.59 -14.37 -11.00
CA ILE A 189 -4.97 -14.02 -10.66
C ILE A 189 -5.46 -12.85 -11.52
N ILE A 190 -4.69 -11.78 -11.60
CA ILE A 190 -5.05 -10.56 -12.36
C ILE A 190 -5.26 -10.88 -13.84
N LEU A 191 -4.39 -11.67 -14.44
CA LEU A 191 -4.39 -11.95 -15.88
C LEU A 191 -5.41 -13.02 -16.31
N LYS A 192 -6.01 -13.77 -15.36
CA LYS A 192 -7.11 -14.70 -15.64
C LYS A 192 -8.45 -14.01 -15.82
N GLY A 193 -8.65 -12.87 -15.19
CA GLY A 193 -9.86 -12.03 -15.30
C GLY A 193 -9.75 -11.12 -16.50
#